data_255510f2f2dc3caaa02ce81cd5bb6379
#
_entry.id   255510f2f2dc3caaa02ce81cd5bb6379
#
_cell.length_a   1.000
_cell.length_b   1.000
_cell.length_c   1.000
_cell.angle_alpha   90.00
_cell.angle_beta   90.00
_cell.angle_gamma   90.00
#
_symmetry.space_group_name_H-M   'P 1'
#
loop_
_entity.id
_entity.type
_entity.pdbx_description
1 polymer ?
#
loop_
_entity_poly.entity_id
_entity_poly.type
_entity_poly.pdbx_seq_one_letter_code
_entity_poly.pdbx_strand_id
1 'polypeptide(L)'
;MTGKNPDKNPAVESICELPLNDEDLKKLLTPEQYRITRQNGTETAFNNEYWNNKRQGIYVDVVSGEPLFSSTDKFDSETGWPSFTSPIDKDNIVEKKDSGFGMVRTEVRSKNSNSHLGHLFEDGPQPTGLRYCINSAALRFISFEDLDKEGYRGYAYLFTKPKNEIAVFGAGCFWGVQSILSELDGVLKVTAGYMGGITKNPTYEDVCTDKTGYAEVVEVEYDPKKISYQQLLNAFWSIHDPTSVNRQGPDVGTQYRSVIFYYTLEQKKASEASKVNLKDNYKEPIATEILAARAFYKAEEYHQDYFKKHNLKPTCNIPLKKK
;
A
#
# COMPACT_ATOMS: atom_id res chain seq x y z
N MET A 1 8.08 -12.14 -33.14
CA MET A 1 8.60 -12.67 -31.85
C MET A 1 7.75 -12.05 -30.77
N THR A 2 6.73 -12.78 -30.29
CA THR A 2 5.75 -12.33 -29.28
C THR A 2 6.36 -12.62 -27.91
N GLY A 3 6.73 -11.57 -27.20
CA GLY A 3 7.23 -11.65 -25.84
C GLY A 3 6.13 -12.13 -24.89
N LYS A 4 6.28 -13.31 -24.33
CA LYS A 4 5.45 -13.80 -23.22
C LYS A 4 5.83 -13.02 -21.97
N ASN A 5 4.82 -12.39 -21.33
CA ASN A 5 4.95 -11.76 -20.04
C ASN A 5 5.11 -12.86 -18.97
N PRO A 6 6.21 -12.91 -18.17
CA PRO A 6 6.50 -14.01 -17.23
C PRO A 6 5.61 -14.03 -15.98
N ASP A 7 4.73 -13.04 -15.76
CA ASP A 7 3.92 -12.91 -14.53
C ASP A 7 2.49 -13.46 -14.67
N LYS A 8 2.13 -14.12 -15.76
CA LYS A 8 0.83 -14.78 -15.89
C LYS A 8 0.86 -16.18 -15.33
N ASN A 9 0.13 -16.39 -14.25
CA ASN A 9 -0.06 -17.69 -13.60
C ASN A 9 -0.85 -18.66 -14.52
N PRO A 10 -0.28 -19.79 -14.95
CA PRO A 10 -0.93 -20.73 -15.88
C PRO A 10 -2.20 -21.39 -15.32
N ALA A 11 -2.43 -21.38 -13.99
CA ALA A 11 -3.64 -21.93 -13.39
C ALA A 11 -4.87 -21.02 -13.58
N VAL A 12 -4.67 -19.70 -13.82
CA VAL A 12 -5.75 -18.76 -14.12
C VAL A 12 -6.16 -18.84 -15.60
N GLU A 13 -5.23 -19.23 -16.49
CA GLU A 13 -5.55 -19.41 -17.93
C GLU A 13 -6.52 -20.55 -18.19
N SER A 14 -6.59 -21.58 -17.33
CA SER A 14 -7.48 -22.73 -17.55
C SER A 14 -8.95 -22.52 -17.12
N ILE A 15 -9.26 -21.47 -16.39
CA ILE A 15 -10.64 -21.14 -15.96
C ILE A 15 -11.24 -20.02 -16.85
N CYS A 16 -10.41 -19.24 -17.56
CA CYS A 16 -10.85 -18.10 -18.37
C CYS A 16 -11.39 -18.43 -19.77
N GLU A 17 -11.45 -19.69 -20.21
CA GLU A 17 -11.84 -20.05 -21.58
C GLU A 17 -13.21 -20.75 -21.70
N LEU A 18 -14.16 -20.48 -20.82
CA LEU A 18 -15.52 -21.04 -20.99
C LEU A 18 -16.51 -19.91 -21.32
N PRO A 19 -16.92 -19.73 -22.57
CA PRO A 19 -18.21 -19.12 -22.87
C PRO A 19 -19.30 -20.06 -22.41
N LEU A 20 -19.52 -20.13 -21.08
CA LEU A 20 -20.60 -20.94 -20.51
C LEU A 20 -21.92 -20.35 -20.99
N ASN A 21 -22.71 -21.14 -21.74
CA ASN A 21 -24.06 -20.77 -22.08
C ASN A 21 -24.94 -20.85 -20.82
N ASP A 22 -26.15 -20.33 -20.92
CA ASP A 22 -27.08 -20.24 -19.79
C ASP A 22 -27.47 -21.61 -19.19
N GLU A 23 -27.53 -22.65 -20.03
CA GLU A 23 -27.84 -24.03 -19.59
C GLU A 23 -26.69 -24.63 -18.78
N ASP A 24 -25.46 -24.37 -19.18
CA ASP A 24 -24.26 -24.82 -18.44
C ASP A 24 -24.14 -24.11 -17.10
N LEU A 25 -24.45 -22.81 -17.06
CA LEU A 25 -24.48 -22.06 -15.80
C LEU A 25 -25.55 -22.58 -14.82
N LYS A 26 -26.74 -22.97 -15.33
CA LYS A 26 -27.78 -23.58 -14.48
C LYS A 26 -27.38 -24.95 -13.92
N LYS A 27 -26.48 -25.67 -14.57
CA LYS A 27 -25.94 -26.95 -14.07
C LYS A 27 -24.80 -26.74 -13.07
N LEU A 28 -24.00 -25.72 -13.29
CA LEU A 28 -22.81 -25.39 -12.45
C LEU A 28 -23.21 -24.72 -11.15
N LEU A 29 -24.17 -23.81 -11.19
CA LEU A 29 -24.55 -22.96 -10.07
C LEU A 29 -25.74 -23.56 -9.31
N THR A 30 -25.77 -23.30 -8.00
CA THR A 30 -26.99 -23.53 -7.22
C THR A 30 -28.12 -22.61 -7.72
N PRO A 31 -29.39 -22.94 -7.49
CA PRO A 31 -30.49 -22.05 -7.86
C PRO A 31 -30.34 -20.62 -7.32
N GLU A 32 -29.84 -20.48 -6.09
CA GLU A 32 -29.62 -19.17 -5.47
C GLU A 32 -28.45 -18.41 -6.13
N GLN A 33 -27.31 -19.07 -6.37
CA GLN A 33 -26.19 -18.48 -7.10
C GLN A 33 -26.60 -18.00 -8.50
N TYR A 34 -27.36 -18.84 -9.22
CA TYR A 34 -27.88 -18.47 -10.55
C TYR A 34 -28.83 -17.27 -10.48
N ARG A 35 -29.77 -17.25 -9.53
CA ARG A 35 -30.71 -16.15 -9.32
C ARG A 35 -29.98 -14.84 -9.05
N ILE A 36 -28.95 -14.87 -8.19
CA ILE A 36 -28.16 -13.69 -7.82
C ILE A 36 -27.31 -13.21 -9.02
N THR A 37 -26.47 -14.11 -9.57
CA THR A 37 -25.46 -13.70 -10.55
C THR A 37 -26.02 -13.38 -11.93
N ARG A 38 -27.12 -14.06 -12.32
CA ARG A 38 -27.69 -13.96 -13.68
C ARG A 38 -29.04 -13.24 -13.75
N GLN A 39 -29.81 -13.21 -12.69
CA GLN A 39 -31.12 -12.55 -12.65
C GLN A 39 -31.14 -11.30 -11.75
N ASN A 40 -29.95 -10.81 -11.36
CA ASN A 40 -29.77 -9.61 -10.52
C ASN A 40 -30.56 -9.72 -9.18
N GLY A 41 -30.57 -10.90 -8.57
CA GLY A 41 -31.22 -11.13 -7.29
C GLY A 41 -30.44 -10.55 -6.13
N THR A 42 -31.07 -10.50 -4.96
CA THR A 42 -30.44 -10.15 -3.69
C THR A 42 -30.75 -11.24 -2.67
N GLU A 43 -29.75 -11.72 -1.96
CA GLU A 43 -29.92 -12.71 -0.87
C GLU A 43 -30.46 -12.06 0.41
N THR A 44 -30.85 -12.87 1.38
CA THR A 44 -31.40 -12.38 2.64
C THR A 44 -30.29 -11.85 3.54
N ALA A 45 -30.49 -10.66 4.10
CA ALA A 45 -29.57 -10.06 5.07
C ALA A 45 -29.42 -10.96 6.31
N PHE A 46 -28.20 -11.05 6.87
CA PHE A 46 -27.83 -11.87 8.03
C PHE A 46 -28.08 -13.38 7.88
N ASN A 47 -28.57 -13.82 6.73
CA ASN A 47 -28.80 -15.23 6.41
C ASN A 47 -28.12 -15.57 5.08
N ASN A 48 -26.80 -15.40 5.03
CA ASN A 48 -25.93 -15.71 3.91
C ASN A 48 -24.54 -16.11 4.42
N GLU A 49 -23.72 -16.73 3.57
CA GLU A 49 -22.53 -17.47 4.02
C GLU A 49 -21.43 -16.58 4.55
N TYR A 50 -21.23 -15.38 3.98
CA TYR A 50 -20.02 -14.59 4.23
C TYR A 50 -20.25 -13.26 4.96
N TRP A 51 -21.46 -12.90 5.38
CA TRP A 51 -21.71 -11.64 6.05
C TRP A 51 -20.81 -11.46 7.30
N ASN A 52 -20.64 -12.52 8.10
CA ASN A 52 -19.82 -12.52 9.33
C ASN A 52 -18.50 -13.30 9.19
N ASN A 53 -18.07 -13.68 7.97
CA ASN A 53 -16.81 -14.39 7.77
C ASN A 53 -15.63 -13.47 8.10
N LYS A 54 -14.81 -13.89 9.11
CA LYS A 54 -13.60 -13.15 9.57
C LYS A 54 -12.29 -13.88 9.26
N ARG A 55 -12.35 -15.02 8.53
CA ARG A 55 -11.14 -15.76 8.13
C ARG A 55 -10.33 -14.95 7.13
N GLN A 56 -9.00 -15.09 7.17
CA GLN A 56 -8.11 -14.54 6.15
C GLN A 56 -8.24 -15.31 4.83
N GLY A 57 -8.35 -14.58 3.73
CA GLY A 57 -8.51 -15.16 2.41
C GLY A 57 -9.06 -14.17 1.40
N ILE A 58 -9.23 -14.63 0.17
CA ILE A 58 -9.81 -13.86 -0.92
C ILE A 58 -11.21 -14.35 -1.26
N TYR A 59 -12.00 -13.47 -1.86
CA TYR A 59 -13.31 -13.75 -2.40
C TYR A 59 -13.23 -13.65 -3.91
N VAL A 60 -13.53 -14.74 -4.60
CA VAL A 60 -13.50 -14.84 -6.06
C VAL A 60 -14.92 -14.93 -6.60
N ASP A 61 -15.12 -14.52 -7.85
CA ASP A 61 -16.40 -14.71 -8.56
C ASP A 61 -16.73 -16.21 -8.62
N VAL A 62 -17.92 -16.57 -8.21
CA VAL A 62 -18.37 -17.98 -8.20
C VAL A 62 -18.43 -18.61 -9.59
N VAL A 63 -18.57 -17.80 -10.64
CA VAL A 63 -18.67 -18.25 -12.04
C VAL A 63 -17.31 -18.37 -12.70
N SER A 64 -16.52 -17.30 -12.69
CA SER A 64 -15.24 -17.22 -13.41
C SER A 64 -14.03 -17.58 -12.56
N GLY A 65 -14.15 -17.58 -11.24
CA GLY A 65 -12.99 -17.68 -10.33
C GLY A 65 -12.14 -16.42 -10.29
N GLU A 66 -12.56 -15.31 -10.91
CA GLU A 66 -11.81 -14.05 -10.91
C GLU A 66 -11.70 -13.50 -9.49
N PRO A 67 -10.47 -13.15 -9.00
CA PRO A 67 -10.29 -12.56 -7.68
C PRO A 67 -10.92 -11.18 -7.60
N LEU A 68 -11.84 -10.97 -6.66
CA LEU A 68 -12.61 -9.73 -6.55
C LEU A 68 -12.27 -8.94 -5.30
N PHE A 69 -12.32 -9.58 -4.11
CA PHE A 69 -12.14 -8.88 -2.84
C PHE A 69 -11.23 -9.65 -1.89
N SER A 70 -10.60 -8.92 -0.96
CA SER A 70 -9.76 -9.48 0.10
C SER A 70 -10.45 -9.34 1.46
N SER A 71 -10.19 -10.29 2.36
CA SER A 71 -10.61 -10.17 3.77
C SER A 71 -9.91 -9.02 4.50
N THR A 72 -8.80 -8.49 3.97
CA THR A 72 -8.12 -7.30 4.52
C THR A 72 -8.92 -6.02 4.34
N ASP A 73 -9.77 -5.98 3.30
CA ASP A 73 -10.64 -4.85 2.97
C ASP A 73 -12.09 -5.06 3.46
N LYS A 74 -12.39 -6.24 4.03
CA LYS A 74 -13.70 -6.56 4.58
C LYS A 74 -13.92 -5.92 5.93
N PHE A 75 -15.09 -5.32 6.13
CA PHE A 75 -15.49 -4.74 7.41
C PHE A 75 -16.92 -5.13 7.78
N ASP A 76 -17.26 -4.95 9.06
CA ASP A 76 -18.63 -5.13 9.56
C ASP A 76 -19.43 -3.87 9.27
N SER A 77 -20.37 -3.95 8.34
CA SER A 77 -21.22 -2.84 7.95
C SER A 77 -22.58 -2.83 8.67
N GLU A 78 -22.83 -3.85 9.50
CA GLU A 78 -24.12 -4.06 10.20
C GLU A 78 -25.33 -4.18 9.27
N THR A 79 -25.09 -4.35 7.94
CA THR A 79 -26.15 -4.45 6.93
C THR A 79 -26.61 -5.89 6.67
N GLY A 80 -25.81 -6.88 7.12
CA GLY A 80 -26.11 -8.30 6.96
C GLY A 80 -25.60 -8.89 5.62
N TRP A 81 -24.79 -8.16 4.86
CA TRP A 81 -24.08 -8.64 3.66
C TRP A 81 -22.56 -8.40 3.81
N PRO A 82 -21.73 -9.23 3.14
CA PRO A 82 -20.30 -8.96 3.07
C PRO A 82 -20.05 -7.59 2.46
N SER A 83 -19.27 -6.77 3.17
CA SER A 83 -18.97 -5.39 2.78
C SER A 83 -17.47 -5.15 2.74
N PHE A 84 -17.00 -4.49 1.68
CA PHE A 84 -15.57 -4.25 1.42
C PHE A 84 -15.32 -2.77 1.11
N THR A 85 -14.13 -2.28 1.47
CA THR A 85 -13.72 -0.88 1.21
C THR A 85 -13.16 -0.69 -0.19
N SER A 86 -12.64 -1.77 -0.81
CA SER A 86 -12.10 -1.76 -2.17
C SER A 86 -12.05 -3.17 -2.76
N PRO A 87 -12.09 -3.33 -4.10
CA PRO A 87 -11.70 -4.58 -4.75
C PRO A 87 -10.18 -4.78 -4.72
N ILE A 88 -9.71 -6.03 -4.92
CA ILE A 88 -8.28 -6.36 -5.07
C ILE A 88 -7.70 -5.64 -6.29
N ASP A 89 -8.43 -5.67 -7.40
CA ASP A 89 -8.12 -4.95 -8.63
C ASP A 89 -9.40 -4.31 -9.17
N LYS A 90 -9.35 -3.01 -9.43
CA LYS A 90 -10.49 -2.28 -10.02
C LYS A 90 -10.82 -2.75 -11.43
N ASP A 91 -9.84 -3.29 -12.13
CA ASP A 91 -10.03 -3.80 -13.48
C ASP A 91 -10.82 -5.12 -13.51
N ASN A 92 -11.03 -5.79 -12.39
CA ASN A 92 -11.82 -7.02 -12.29
C ASN A 92 -13.31 -6.78 -12.04
N ILE A 93 -13.71 -5.52 -11.85
CA ILE A 93 -15.12 -5.16 -11.67
C ILE A 93 -15.58 -4.13 -12.70
N VAL A 94 -16.88 -4.09 -12.93
CA VAL A 94 -17.57 -3.10 -13.76
C VAL A 94 -18.66 -2.45 -12.93
N GLU A 95 -18.65 -1.14 -12.87
CA GLU A 95 -19.68 -0.34 -12.22
C GLU A 95 -20.68 0.15 -13.25
N LYS A 96 -21.97 -0.10 -13.02
CA LYS A 96 -23.07 0.31 -13.91
C LYS A 96 -24.14 1.07 -13.13
N LYS A 97 -24.73 2.08 -13.76
CA LYS A 97 -25.89 2.75 -13.19
C LYS A 97 -27.10 1.83 -13.19
N ASP A 98 -27.66 1.58 -12.01
CA ASP A 98 -28.92 0.86 -11.79
C ASP A 98 -30.02 1.86 -11.40
N SER A 99 -31.08 1.90 -12.19
CA SER A 99 -32.24 2.78 -11.97
C SER A 99 -33.49 1.97 -11.58
N GLY A 100 -33.32 0.75 -11.08
CA GLY A 100 -34.41 -0.12 -10.65
C GLY A 100 -35.10 0.37 -9.35
N PHE A 101 -36.32 -0.04 -9.16
CA PHE A 101 -37.14 0.20 -7.95
C PHE A 101 -37.25 1.68 -7.51
N GLY A 102 -37.17 2.63 -8.46
CA GLY A 102 -37.32 4.07 -8.17
C GLY A 102 -36.12 4.71 -7.47
N MET A 103 -35.00 4.00 -7.33
CA MET A 103 -33.72 4.50 -6.78
C MET A 103 -32.62 4.45 -7.84
N VAL A 104 -31.68 5.39 -7.74
CA VAL A 104 -30.47 5.36 -8.58
C VAL A 104 -29.33 4.86 -7.71
N ARG A 105 -28.76 3.71 -8.09
CA ARG A 105 -27.63 3.07 -7.38
C ARG A 105 -26.53 2.72 -8.39
N THR A 106 -25.35 2.41 -7.90
CA THR A 106 -24.25 1.87 -8.71
C THR A 106 -24.20 0.36 -8.50
N GLU A 107 -24.56 -0.40 -9.54
CA GLU A 107 -24.43 -1.84 -9.58
C GLU A 107 -22.96 -2.23 -9.77
N VAL A 108 -22.49 -3.25 -9.05
CA VAL A 108 -21.16 -3.85 -9.20
C VAL A 108 -21.30 -5.21 -9.85
N ARG A 109 -20.55 -5.41 -10.93
CA ARG A 109 -20.50 -6.68 -11.68
C ARG A 109 -19.07 -7.17 -11.85
N SER A 110 -18.88 -8.49 -11.93
CA SER A 110 -17.60 -9.07 -12.35
C SER A 110 -17.35 -8.76 -13.84
N LYS A 111 -16.09 -8.44 -14.18
CA LYS A 111 -15.73 -8.08 -15.56
C LYS A 111 -15.81 -9.27 -16.50
N ASN A 112 -15.23 -10.40 -16.12
CA ASN A 112 -15.09 -11.56 -17.02
C ASN A 112 -16.39 -12.35 -17.19
N SER A 113 -17.10 -12.61 -16.10
CA SER A 113 -18.36 -13.39 -16.16
C SER A 113 -19.61 -12.53 -16.36
N ASN A 114 -19.50 -11.20 -16.18
CA ASN A 114 -20.63 -10.28 -16.09
C ASN A 114 -21.67 -10.69 -15.02
N SER A 115 -21.21 -11.38 -13.95
CA SER A 115 -22.06 -11.72 -12.80
C SER A 115 -22.50 -10.47 -12.06
N HIS A 116 -23.78 -10.38 -11.70
CA HIS A 116 -24.22 -9.40 -10.71
C HIS A 116 -23.62 -9.75 -9.35
N LEU A 117 -22.90 -8.81 -8.74
CA LEU A 117 -22.25 -9.00 -7.44
C LEU A 117 -23.03 -8.29 -6.31
N GLY A 118 -23.50 -7.09 -6.54
CA GLY A 118 -24.15 -6.24 -5.56
C GLY A 118 -24.13 -4.78 -5.96
N HIS A 119 -23.97 -3.87 -4.97
CA HIS A 119 -24.00 -2.42 -5.21
C HIS A 119 -22.89 -1.71 -4.43
N LEU A 120 -22.46 -0.56 -4.98
CA LEU A 120 -21.53 0.37 -4.36
C LEU A 120 -22.30 1.51 -3.68
N PHE A 121 -21.88 1.86 -2.46
CA PHE A 121 -22.38 2.96 -1.64
C PHE A 121 -21.23 3.86 -1.19
N GLU A 122 -21.54 5.13 -0.86
CA GLU A 122 -20.57 6.14 -0.39
C GLU A 122 -20.64 6.34 1.13
N ASP A 123 -21.04 5.31 1.87
CA ASP A 123 -21.20 5.28 3.31
C ASP A 123 -20.20 4.36 4.01
N GLY A 124 -19.12 4.02 3.35
CA GLY A 124 -18.05 3.17 3.86
C GLY A 124 -17.08 3.91 4.81
N PRO A 125 -16.18 3.17 5.48
CA PRO A 125 -15.19 3.75 6.36
C PRO A 125 -14.10 4.49 5.58
N GLN A 126 -13.46 5.45 6.26
CA GLN A 126 -12.26 6.08 5.73
C GLN A 126 -11.10 5.06 5.60
N PRO A 127 -10.17 5.19 4.63
CA PRO A 127 -9.94 6.39 3.81
C PRO A 127 -10.75 6.48 2.52
N THR A 128 -11.40 5.39 2.06
CA THR A 128 -12.09 5.38 0.76
C THR A 128 -13.47 6.03 0.82
N GLY A 129 -14.16 5.94 1.95
CA GLY A 129 -15.56 6.32 2.07
C GLY A 129 -16.51 5.39 1.30
N LEU A 130 -15.99 4.33 0.67
CA LEU A 130 -16.75 3.42 -0.20
C LEU A 130 -17.12 2.13 0.54
N ARG A 131 -18.31 1.61 0.21
CA ARG A 131 -18.79 0.30 0.65
C ARG A 131 -19.31 -0.50 -0.54
N TYR A 132 -18.56 -1.52 -0.91
CA TYR A 132 -19.00 -2.56 -1.85
C TYR A 132 -19.83 -3.59 -1.07
N CYS A 133 -21.15 -3.50 -1.19
CA CYS A 133 -22.09 -4.40 -0.55
C CYS A 133 -22.41 -5.55 -1.50
N ILE A 134 -21.88 -6.74 -1.22
CA ILE A 134 -21.79 -7.85 -2.17
C ILE A 134 -22.60 -9.05 -1.66
N ASN A 135 -23.28 -9.75 -2.56
CA ASN A 135 -24.00 -10.99 -2.23
C ASN A 135 -23.00 -12.14 -2.01
N SER A 136 -23.12 -12.87 -0.91
CA SER A 136 -22.32 -14.06 -0.63
C SER A 136 -22.44 -15.12 -1.73
N ALA A 137 -23.64 -15.31 -2.25
CA ALA A 137 -23.91 -16.31 -3.28
C ALA A 137 -23.23 -16.00 -4.64
N ALA A 138 -22.79 -14.73 -4.86
CA ALA A 138 -21.98 -14.36 -6.03
C ALA A 138 -20.48 -14.65 -5.82
N LEU A 139 -20.07 -15.04 -4.62
CA LEU A 139 -18.70 -15.23 -4.22
C LEU A 139 -18.38 -16.68 -3.87
N ARG A 140 -17.11 -17.06 -4.02
CA ARG A 140 -16.49 -18.24 -3.40
C ARG A 140 -15.31 -17.75 -2.56
N PHE A 141 -15.25 -18.15 -1.30
CA PHE A 141 -14.16 -17.82 -0.40
C PHE A 141 -13.03 -18.83 -0.52
N ILE A 142 -11.80 -18.35 -0.69
CA ILE A 142 -10.57 -19.14 -0.67
C ILE A 142 -9.80 -18.71 0.58
N SER A 143 -9.57 -19.64 1.51
CA SER A 143 -8.80 -19.33 2.72
C SER A 143 -7.33 -19.06 2.38
N PHE A 144 -6.63 -18.31 3.23
CA PHE A 144 -5.20 -18.04 3.07
C PHE A 144 -4.39 -19.33 2.94
N GLU A 145 -4.75 -20.35 3.73
CA GLU A 145 -4.09 -21.65 3.75
C GLU A 145 -4.29 -22.44 2.45
N ASP A 146 -5.39 -22.21 1.75
CA ASP A 146 -5.75 -22.91 0.51
C ASP A 146 -5.35 -22.15 -0.76
N LEU A 147 -4.82 -20.91 -0.67
CA LEU A 147 -4.46 -20.09 -1.84
C LEU A 147 -3.52 -20.81 -2.80
N ASP A 148 -2.51 -21.50 -2.30
CA ASP A 148 -1.54 -22.23 -3.15
C ASP A 148 -2.20 -23.43 -3.85
N LYS A 149 -2.97 -24.20 -3.10
CA LYS A 149 -3.69 -25.40 -3.59
C LYS A 149 -4.73 -25.05 -4.64
N GLU A 150 -5.43 -23.92 -4.47
CA GLU A 150 -6.50 -23.44 -5.36
C GLU A 150 -5.97 -22.60 -6.53
N GLY A 151 -4.64 -22.45 -6.68
CA GLY A 151 -4.01 -21.72 -7.78
C GLY A 151 -3.93 -20.19 -7.59
N TYR A 152 -4.21 -19.67 -6.40
CA TYR A 152 -4.20 -18.24 -6.07
C TYR A 152 -2.98 -17.80 -5.25
N ARG A 153 -1.87 -18.57 -5.26
CA ARG A 153 -0.64 -18.27 -4.54
C ARG A 153 -0.15 -16.82 -4.72
N GLY A 154 -0.33 -16.27 -5.93
CA GLY A 154 0.04 -14.90 -6.25
C GLY A 154 -0.62 -13.83 -5.35
N TYR A 155 -1.72 -14.15 -4.65
CA TYR A 155 -2.44 -13.25 -3.75
C TYR A 155 -2.04 -13.42 -2.27
N ALA A 156 -1.12 -14.33 -1.95
CA ALA A 156 -0.65 -14.53 -0.57
C ALA A 156 -0.02 -13.27 0.04
N TYR A 157 0.54 -12.37 -0.79
CA TYR A 157 1.10 -11.10 -0.33
C TYR A 157 0.09 -10.21 0.40
N LEU A 158 -1.20 -10.33 0.12
CA LEU A 158 -2.26 -9.56 0.79
C LEU A 158 -2.36 -9.86 2.29
N PHE A 159 -1.89 -11.05 2.72
CA PHE A 159 -2.01 -11.56 4.10
C PHE A 159 -0.67 -11.68 4.80
N THR A 160 0.40 -11.74 4.06
CA THR A 160 1.75 -11.73 4.60
C THR A 160 2.18 -10.27 4.74
N LYS A 161 2.13 -9.71 5.97
CA LYS A 161 2.93 -8.49 6.19
C LYS A 161 4.34 -8.81 5.73
N PRO A 162 4.97 -7.96 4.91
CA PRO A 162 6.36 -8.16 4.57
C PRO A 162 7.13 -8.38 5.87
N LYS A 163 7.99 -9.38 5.90
CA LYS A 163 8.81 -9.70 7.09
C LYS A 163 9.54 -8.46 7.58
N ASN A 164 9.89 -7.58 6.63
CA ASN A 164 10.57 -6.31 6.84
C ASN A 164 9.74 -5.20 6.20
N GLU A 165 9.78 -4.03 6.78
CA GLU A 165 9.17 -2.81 6.24
C GLU A 165 10.23 -1.82 5.78
N ILE A 166 9.83 -0.86 4.94
CA ILE A 166 10.72 0.17 4.39
C ILE A 166 10.26 1.55 4.87
N ALA A 167 11.21 2.37 5.29
CA ALA A 167 11.04 3.79 5.55
C ALA A 167 12.07 4.60 4.78
N VAL A 168 11.74 5.83 4.35
CA VAL A 168 12.69 6.69 3.63
C VAL A 168 12.72 8.08 4.25
N PHE A 169 13.93 8.52 4.61
CA PHE A 169 14.19 9.78 5.31
C PHE A 169 15.32 10.59 4.66
N GLY A 170 15.09 11.89 4.48
CA GLY A 170 16.11 12.87 4.15
C GLY A 170 16.27 13.84 5.31
N ALA A 171 17.47 13.95 5.85
CA ALA A 171 17.79 14.75 7.05
C ALA A 171 19.17 15.43 6.94
N GLY A 172 19.48 16.01 5.78
CA GLY A 172 20.79 16.52 5.43
C GLY A 172 21.67 15.48 4.75
N CYS A 173 22.99 15.57 4.91
CA CYS A 173 23.93 14.62 4.32
C CYS A 173 23.62 13.17 4.73
N PHE A 174 23.37 12.31 3.75
CA PHE A 174 22.96 10.92 3.97
C PHE A 174 24.02 10.04 4.66
N TRP A 175 25.31 10.42 4.66
CA TRP A 175 26.36 9.66 5.36
C TRP A 175 26.10 9.56 6.86
N GLY A 176 25.78 10.73 7.49
CA GLY A 176 25.48 10.78 8.92
C GLY A 176 24.17 10.09 9.26
N VAL A 177 23.15 10.33 8.44
CA VAL A 177 21.82 9.71 8.61
C VAL A 177 21.91 8.20 8.50
N GLN A 178 22.62 7.66 7.49
CA GLN A 178 22.88 6.24 7.32
C GLN A 178 23.57 5.64 8.54
N SER A 179 24.66 6.28 9.00
CA SER A 179 25.43 5.77 10.13
C SER A 179 24.59 5.66 11.40
N ILE A 180 23.80 6.69 11.73
CA ILE A 180 23.02 6.73 12.97
C ILE A 180 21.85 5.73 12.90
N LEU A 181 21.10 5.70 11.81
CA LEU A 181 19.95 4.81 11.71
C LEU A 181 20.34 3.34 11.59
N SER A 182 21.52 3.03 11.06
CA SER A 182 22.03 1.64 11.00
C SER A 182 22.38 1.04 12.35
N GLU A 183 22.56 1.86 13.40
CA GLU A 183 22.87 1.39 14.75
C GLU A 183 21.62 1.03 15.57
N LEU A 184 20.43 1.33 15.06
CA LEU A 184 19.18 1.03 15.78
C LEU A 184 18.86 -0.46 15.76
N ASP A 185 18.58 -1.04 16.93
CA ASP A 185 18.14 -2.42 17.02
C ASP A 185 16.80 -2.61 16.27
N GLY A 186 16.75 -3.63 15.43
CA GLY A 186 15.61 -3.88 14.55
C GLY A 186 15.73 -3.27 13.15
N VAL A 187 16.68 -2.37 12.89
CA VAL A 187 17.08 -1.94 11.56
C VAL A 187 17.95 -3.02 10.93
N LEU A 188 17.60 -3.48 9.73
CA LEU A 188 18.26 -4.58 9.04
C LEU A 188 19.25 -4.09 8.01
N LYS A 189 18.91 -2.98 7.33
CA LYS A 189 19.73 -2.37 6.29
C LYS A 189 19.38 -0.90 6.15
N VAL A 190 20.40 -0.06 5.93
CA VAL A 190 20.21 1.34 5.54
C VAL A 190 21.01 1.59 4.27
N THR A 191 20.34 2.08 3.22
CA THR A 191 20.95 2.35 1.91
C THR A 191 20.85 3.83 1.62
N ALA A 192 21.99 4.49 1.39
CA ALA A 192 22.03 5.88 0.93
C ALA A 192 21.60 5.99 -0.53
N GLY A 193 20.85 7.05 -0.87
CA GLY A 193 20.33 7.21 -2.23
C GLY A 193 19.62 8.54 -2.44
N TYR A 194 18.88 8.60 -3.54
CA TYR A 194 18.20 9.80 -4.02
C TYR A 194 16.72 9.50 -4.25
N MET A 195 15.83 10.41 -3.82
CA MET A 195 14.38 10.31 -4.10
C MET A 195 13.75 11.69 -4.29
N GLY A 196 12.63 11.74 -5.00
CA GLY A 196 11.79 12.93 -5.14
C GLY A 196 12.05 13.77 -6.39
N GLY A 197 13.14 13.52 -7.13
CA GLY A 197 13.48 14.25 -8.34
C GLY A 197 12.69 13.86 -9.59
N ILE A 198 13.04 14.46 -10.72
CA ILE A 198 12.30 14.35 -11.99
C ILE A 198 13.08 13.63 -13.10
N THR A 199 14.38 13.45 -12.97
CA THR A 199 15.25 12.77 -13.94
C THR A 199 15.31 11.27 -13.64
N LYS A 200 15.71 10.45 -14.63
CA LYS A 200 15.95 9.02 -14.41
C LYS A 200 17.44 8.78 -14.19
N ASN A 201 17.76 7.85 -13.28
CA ASN A 201 19.14 7.42 -12.97
C ASN A 201 20.08 8.61 -12.69
N PRO A 202 19.78 9.45 -11.67
CA PRO A 202 20.64 10.58 -11.34
C PRO A 202 21.99 10.10 -10.83
N THR A 203 23.06 10.84 -11.16
CA THR A 203 24.35 10.72 -10.51
C THR A 203 24.46 11.70 -9.35
N TYR A 204 25.45 11.53 -8.48
CA TYR A 204 25.72 12.48 -7.40
C TYR A 204 25.96 13.89 -7.94
N GLU A 205 26.71 14.02 -9.02
CA GLU A 205 26.99 15.31 -9.67
C GLU A 205 25.69 15.98 -10.15
N ASP A 206 24.76 15.22 -10.72
CA ASP A 206 23.46 15.74 -11.14
C ASP A 206 22.67 16.30 -9.95
N VAL A 207 22.63 15.55 -8.84
CA VAL A 207 21.92 15.95 -7.61
C VAL A 207 22.53 17.21 -7.02
N CYS A 208 23.86 17.34 -7.02
CA CYS A 208 24.60 18.52 -6.53
C CYS A 208 24.36 19.79 -7.37
N THR A 209 23.78 19.68 -8.57
CA THR A 209 23.45 20.88 -9.36
C THR A 209 22.27 21.69 -8.81
N ASP A 210 21.53 21.15 -7.83
CA ASP A 210 20.32 21.75 -7.24
C ASP A 210 19.13 21.89 -8.24
N LYS A 211 19.23 21.25 -9.42
CA LYS A 211 18.26 21.38 -10.52
C LYS A 211 17.38 20.14 -10.72
N THR A 212 17.75 19.01 -10.13
CA THR A 212 17.06 17.72 -10.34
C THR A 212 15.86 17.51 -9.44
N GLY A 213 15.77 18.27 -8.33
CA GLY A 213 14.74 18.13 -7.31
C GLY A 213 14.90 16.89 -6.42
N TYR A 214 15.99 16.13 -6.56
CA TYR A 214 16.28 15.02 -5.66
C TYR A 214 16.67 15.50 -4.26
N ALA A 215 16.27 14.72 -3.25
CA ALA A 215 16.85 14.79 -1.92
C ALA A 215 17.85 13.66 -1.72
N GLU A 216 18.93 13.92 -0.99
CA GLU A 216 19.72 12.89 -0.35
C GLU A 216 18.86 12.22 0.73
N VAL A 217 18.66 10.92 0.59
CA VAL A 217 17.84 10.15 1.50
C VAL A 217 18.50 8.84 1.90
N VAL A 218 18.01 8.24 2.96
CA VAL A 218 18.31 6.86 3.29
C VAL A 218 17.03 6.03 3.24
N GLU A 219 17.12 4.88 2.57
CA GLU A 219 16.11 3.83 2.62
C GLU A 219 16.46 2.87 3.75
N VAL A 220 15.55 2.73 4.71
CA VAL A 220 15.70 1.94 5.93
C VAL A 220 14.82 0.72 5.84
N GLU A 221 15.41 -0.46 5.73
CA GLU A 221 14.74 -1.74 5.87
C GLU A 221 14.77 -2.15 7.35
N TYR A 222 13.61 -2.44 7.95
CA TYR A 222 13.51 -2.74 9.38
C TYR A 222 12.51 -3.88 9.68
N ASP A 223 12.74 -4.58 10.80
CA ASP A 223 11.82 -5.58 11.35
C ASP A 223 10.77 -4.87 12.22
N PRO A 224 9.49 -4.77 11.79
CA PRO A 224 8.45 -4.06 12.53
C PRO A 224 8.10 -4.74 13.87
N LYS A 225 8.58 -5.96 14.12
CA LYS A 225 8.44 -6.64 15.42
C LYS A 225 9.47 -6.17 16.45
N LYS A 226 10.59 -5.59 16.00
CA LYS A 226 11.68 -5.11 16.86
C LYS A 226 11.68 -3.61 17.00
N ILE A 227 11.46 -2.87 15.90
CA ILE A 227 11.40 -1.42 15.88
C ILE A 227 10.18 -0.96 15.10
N SER A 228 9.38 -0.08 15.68
CA SER A 228 8.20 0.49 15.03
C SER A 228 8.57 1.67 14.13
N TYR A 229 7.73 1.98 13.14
CA TYR A 229 7.86 3.18 12.32
C TYR A 229 7.89 4.47 13.17
N GLN A 230 7.11 4.50 14.29
CA GLN A 230 7.13 5.63 15.22
C GLN A 230 8.50 5.81 15.90
N GLN A 231 9.19 4.74 16.24
CA GLN A 231 10.54 4.82 16.81
C GLN A 231 11.56 5.32 15.78
N LEU A 232 11.41 4.91 14.50
CA LEU A 232 12.22 5.47 13.40
C LEU A 232 11.95 6.97 13.20
N LEU A 233 10.67 7.41 13.26
CA LEU A 233 10.33 8.83 13.24
C LEU A 233 10.99 9.59 14.41
N ASN A 234 10.95 9.03 15.61
CA ASN A 234 11.59 9.68 16.78
C ASN A 234 13.10 9.82 16.57
N ALA A 235 13.76 8.79 16.03
CA ALA A 235 15.18 8.87 15.67
C ALA A 235 15.43 9.95 14.60
N PHE A 236 14.63 9.94 13.51
CA PHE A 236 14.71 10.95 12.45
C PHE A 236 14.62 12.39 12.99
N TRP A 237 13.65 12.69 13.88
CA TRP A 237 13.49 14.00 14.47
C TRP A 237 14.65 14.41 15.41
N SER A 238 15.37 13.44 15.95
CA SER A 238 16.45 13.71 16.90
C SER A 238 17.81 14.00 16.26
N ILE A 239 17.99 13.68 14.96
CA ILE A 239 19.30 13.71 14.31
C ILE A 239 19.54 14.94 13.44
N HIS A 240 18.56 15.84 13.28
CA HIS A 240 18.66 17.02 12.44
C HIS A 240 17.79 18.17 12.94
N ASP A 241 17.94 19.35 12.35
CA ASP A 241 17.04 20.49 12.56
C ASP A 241 15.90 20.47 11.53
N PRO A 242 14.67 20.10 11.92
CA PRO A 242 13.55 19.98 10.98
C PRO A 242 12.96 21.34 10.57
N THR A 243 13.44 22.46 11.12
CA THR A 243 13.01 23.83 10.75
C THR A 243 13.88 24.44 9.65
N SER A 244 15.04 23.83 9.36
CA SER A 244 15.95 24.30 8.31
C SER A 244 15.39 24.04 6.92
N VAL A 245 15.32 25.08 6.08
CA VAL A 245 14.84 25.00 4.69
C VAL A 245 16.03 24.82 3.76
N ASN A 246 16.01 23.74 2.94
CA ASN A 246 17.03 23.46 1.93
C ASN A 246 18.47 23.52 2.43
N ARG A 247 18.68 23.12 3.66
CA ARG A 247 20.01 23.01 4.27
C ARG A 247 19.98 22.19 5.54
N GLN A 248 21.15 21.69 5.97
CA GLN A 248 21.33 21.11 7.28
C GLN A 248 22.75 21.38 7.79
N GLY A 249 22.86 22.21 8.84
CA GLY A 249 24.16 22.67 9.33
C GLY A 249 24.95 23.41 8.23
N PRO A 250 26.21 22.98 7.93
CA PRO A 250 27.03 23.58 6.88
C PRO A 250 26.54 23.23 5.45
N ASP A 251 25.81 22.14 5.26
CA ASP A 251 25.41 21.65 3.96
C ASP A 251 24.22 22.48 3.43
N VAL A 252 24.37 23.13 2.29
CA VAL A 252 23.39 24.03 1.67
C VAL A 252 23.00 23.50 0.29
N GLY A 253 21.71 23.39 0.04
CA GLY A 253 21.12 22.89 -1.21
C GLY A 253 19.82 22.15 -0.97
N THR A 254 18.96 22.07 -1.99
CA THR A 254 17.65 21.37 -1.91
C THR A 254 17.81 19.88 -1.63
N GLN A 255 18.95 19.29 -2.01
CA GLN A 255 19.28 17.90 -1.73
C GLN A 255 19.40 17.60 -0.22
N TYR A 256 19.71 18.58 0.61
CA TYR A 256 19.85 18.43 2.06
C TYR A 256 18.59 18.81 2.85
N ARG A 257 17.45 18.96 2.16
CA ARG A 257 16.19 19.29 2.83
C ARG A 257 15.69 18.18 3.74
N SER A 258 14.95 18.58 4.76
CA SER A 258 14.23 17.64 5.62
C SER A 258 13.00 17.09 4.91
N VAL A 259 12.92 15.77 4.72
CA VAL A 259 11.79 15.12 4.01
C VAL A 259 11.57 13.70 4.51
N ILE A 260 10.31 13.30 4.55
CA ILE A 260 9.84 11.92 4.77
C ILE A 260 9.10 11.48 3.50
N PHE A 261 9.51 10.36 2.91
CA PHE A 261 8.79 9.73 1.82
C PHE A 261 8.02 8.51 2.33
N TYR A 262 6.69 8.53 2.23
CA TYR A 262 5.84 7.45 2.71
C TYR A 262 5.42 6.50 1.59
N TYR A 263 5.42 5.19 1.87
CA TYR A 263 4.91 4.15 0.98
C TYR A 263 3.45 3.80 1.27
N THR A 264 2.99 3.97 2.53
CA THR A 264 1.64 3.60 2.94
C THR A 264 0.90 4.79 3.58
N LEU A 265 -0.44 4.71 3.62
CA LEU A 265 -1.25 5.73 4.28
C LEU A 265 -1.04 5.75 5.80
N GLU A 266 -0.69 4.60 6.40
CA GLU A 266 -0.34 4.48 7.80
C GLU A 266 0.95 5.27 8.10
N GLN A 267 1.97 5.12 7.26
CA GLN A 267 3.21 5.92 7.36
C GLN A 267 2.93 7.42 7.22
N LYS A 268 2.08 7.80 6.25
CA LYS A 268 1.67 9.20 6.09
C LYS A 268 1.04 9.76 7.35
N LYS A 269 0.00 9.09 7.88
CA LYS A 269 -0.72 9.50 9.09
C LYS A 269 0.22 9.59 10.30
N ALA A 270 1.10 8.60 10.49
CA ALA A 270 2.07 8.59 11.58
C ALA A 270 3.07 9.75 11.47
N SER A 271 3.57 10.04 10.26
CA SER A 271 4.49 11.15 10.00
C SER A 271 3.83 12.51 10.26
N GLU A 272 2.61 12.72 9.77
CA GLU A 272 1.85 13.95 9.98
C GLU A 272 1.53 14.17 11.46
N ALA A 273 1.07 13.14 12.17
CA ALA A 273 0.81 13.21 13.61
C ALA A 273 2.08 13.50 14.40
N SER A 274 3.19 12.83 14.05
CA SER A 274 4.50 13.05 14.69
C SER A 274 4.99 14.49 14.48
N LYS A 275 4.86 15.04 13.26
CA LYS A 275 5.19 16.43 12.94
C LYS A 275 4.35 17.43 13.77
N VAL A 276 3.05 17.18 13.92
CA VAL A 276 2.15 18.03 14.72
C VAL A 276 2.56 18.02 16.19
N ASN A 277 2.87 16.86 16.75
CA ASN A 277 3.27 16.72 18.16
C ASN A 277 4.59 17.42 18.50
N LEU A 278 5.42 17.71 17.49
CA LEU A 278 6.70 18.40 17.69
C LEU A 278 6.60 19.92 17.54
N LYS A 279 5.48 20.44 17.04
CA LYS A 279 5.33 21.86 16.71
C LYS A 279 5.71 22.81 17.85
N ASP A 280 5.36 22.46 19.08
CA ASP A 280 5.61 23.31 20.26
C ASP A 280 7.06 23.22 20.78
N ASN A 281 7.85 22.28 20.27
CA ASN A 281 9.26 22.11 20.65
C ASN A 281 10.19 23.09 19.92
N TYR A 282 9.72 23.74 18.85
CA TYR A 282 10.50 24.62 18.00
C TYR A 282 9.89 26.03 17.96
N LYS A 283 10.75 27.04 17.82
CA LYS A 283 10.31 28.43 17.63
C LYS A 283 9.84 28.67 16.19
N GLU A 284 10.58 28.11 15.26
CA GLU A 284 10.30 28.23 13.82
C GLU A 284 9.39 27.08 13.34
N PRO A 285 8.61 27.29 12.27
CA PRO A 285 7.80 26.23 11.69
C PRO A 285 8.64 25.05 11.22
N ILE A 286 8.14 23.82 11.42
CA ILE A 286 8.78 22.60 10.90
C ILE A 286 8.68 22.59 9.38
N ALA A 287 9.83 22.65 8.70
CA ALA A 287 9.98 22.69 7.25
C ALA A 287 9.90 21.29 6.59
N THR A 288 10.01 20.22 7.39
CA THR A 288 9.99 18.84 6.88
C THR A 288 8.82 18.60 5.94
N GLU A 289 9.11 18.17 4.72
CA GLU A 289 8.13 17.72 3.74
C GLU A 289 7.67 16.28 4.04
N ILE A 290 6.39 15.94 3.79
CA ILE A 290 5.86 14.58 3.88
C ILE A 290 5.23 14.27 2.53
N LEU A 291 5.90 13.45 1.73
CA LEU A 291 5.57 13.21 0.32
C LEU A 291 5.38 11.72 0.06
N ALA A 292 4.56 11.39 -0.95
CA ALA A 292 4.46 10.01 -1.44
C ALA A 292 5.81 9.55 -2.01
N ALA A 293 6.22 8.33 -1.69
CA ALA A 293 7.44 7.73 -2.22
C ALA A 293 7.39 7.65 -3.76
N ARG A 294 8.55 7.88 -4.36
CA ARG A 294 8.79 7.74 -5.80
C ARG A 294 9.92 6.72 -6.02
N ALA A 295 10.42 6.62 -7.24
CA ALA A 295 11.57 5.78 -7.53
C ALA A 295 12.75 6.16 -6.63
N PHE A 296 13.28 5.17 -5.89
CA PHE A 296 14.51 5.30 -5.14
C PHE A 296 15.68 4.92 -6.05
N TYR A 297 16.69 5.76 -6.07
CA TYR A 297 17.95 5.50 -6.77
C TYR A 297 19.06 5.37 -5.76
N LYS A 298 19.65 4.16 -5.67
CA LYS A 298 20.79 3.92 -4.79
C LYS A 298 21.95 4.84 -5.19
N ALA A 299 22.52 5.54 -4.22
CA ALA A 299 23.75 6.30 -4.44
C ALA A 299 24.94 5.38 -4.69
N GLU A 300 25.97 5.91 -5.29
CA GLU A 300 27.17 5.21 -5.70
C GLU A 300 27.84 4.48 -4.53
N GLU A 301 28.56 3.42 -4.80
CA GLU A 301 29.08 2.53 -3.76
C GLU A 301 30.08 3.23 -2.79
N TYR A 302 30.76 4.28 -3.24
CA TYR A 302 31.67 5.05 -2.39
C TYR A 302 30.92 5.90 -1.34
N HIS A 303 29.64 6.16 -1.52
CA HIS A 303 28.78 6.82 -0.53
C HIS A 303 28.22 5.87 0.53
N GLN A 304 28.13 4.57 0.24
CA GLN A 304 27.55 3.60 1.16
C GLN A 304 28.50 3.36 2.35
N ASP A 305 27.96 3.37 3.56
CA ASP A 305 28.70 3.16 4.83
C ASP A 305 29.95 4.03 4.97
N TYR A 306 29.85 5.29 4.52
CA TYR A 306 31.01 6.19 4.41
C TYR A 306 31.78 6.33 5.74
N PHE A 307 31.09 6.66 6.83
CA PHE A 307 31.74 6.81 8.14
C PHE A 307 32.39 5.53 8.64
N LYS A 308 31.74 4.38 8.42
CA LYS A 308 32.28 3.06 8.80
C LYS A 308 33.52 2.71 7.98
N LYS A 309 33.48 2.91 6.65
CA LYS A 309 34.61 2.63 5.74
C LYS A 309 35.84 3.50 6.04
N HIS A 310 35.62 4.72 6.51
CA HIS A 310 36.70 5.68 6.82
C HIS A 310 37.07 5.76 8.29
N ASN A 311 36.50 4.91 9.16
CA ASN A 311 36.70 4.92 10.62
C ASN A 311 36.43 6.31 11.25
N LEU A 312 35.43 7.02 10.74
CA LEU A 312 35.00 8.32 11.21
C LEU A 312 33.79 8.19 12.15
N LYS A 313 33.63 9.11 13.07
CA LYS A 313 32.39 9.23 13.86
C LYS A 313 31.42 10.18 13.19
N PRO A 314 30.10 9.88 13.16
CA PRO A 314 29.12 10.78 12.59
C PRO A 314 29.14 12.13 13.37
N THR A 315 29.22 13.23 12.62
CA THR A 315 29.24 14.59 13.17
C THR A 315 27.86 15.25 13.24
N CYS A 316 26.79 14.49 12.85
CA CYS A 316 25.41 14.98 12.69
C CYS A 316 24.64 15.11 14.02
N ASN A 317 25.32 15.18 15.17
CA ASN A 317 24.68 15.55 16.42
C ASN A 317 24.59 17.09 16.52
N ILE A 318 23.61 17.70 15.86
CA ILE A 318 23.20 19.06 16.17
C ILE A 318 22.37 18.96 17.46
N PRO A 319 22.83 19.48 18.61
CA PRO A 319 22.01 19.51 19.79
C PRO A 319 20.78 20.36 19.48
N LEU A 320 19.62 19.75 19.44
CA LEU A 320 18.35 20.46 19.33
C LEU A 320 18.33 21.51 20.45
N LYS A 321 18.30 22.78 20.11
CA LYS A 321 17.94 23.82 21.07
C LYS A 321 16.45 23.65 21.41
N LYS A 322 16.18 22.69 22.31
CA LYS A 322 14.86 22.62 22.95
C LYS A 322 14.66 23.92 23.73
N LYS A 323 13.42 24.46 23.64
CA LYS A 323 12.96 25.54 24.48
C LYS A 323 13.17 25.26 25.97
#